data_aedb5b106bccde4cde32b8cf63b88ac8
#
_entry.id   aedb5b106bccde4cde32b8cf63b88ac8
#
_cell.length_a   1.000
_cell.length_b   1.000
_cell.length_c   1.000
_cell.angle_alpha   90.00
_cell.angle_beta   90.00
_cell.angle_gamma   90.00
#
_symmetry.space_group_name_H-M   'P 1'
#
loop_
_entity.id
_entity.type
_entity.pdbx_description
1 polymer ?
#
loop_
_entity_poly.entity_id
_entity_poly.type
_entity_poly.pdbx_seq_one_letter_code
_entity_poly.pdbx_strand_id
1 'polypeptide(L)'
;QNKKSILAACEDPKTIATYNYEGQIWPLPQTGQMWLEHYLLEHPEENGFFCVSTSYRNEPDPVPGRHDRIFPMFEFELKGGMDELRKMEGELLDYLGFERKEDGTFPSDDYDNVCKTYGLNIETDELENEHEERLGKDHGAIFFLENFPERTSPFWNMRLHDSKTHSNKIDVIMHGME
;
A
#
# COMPACT_ATOMS: atom_id res chain seq x y z
N GLN A 1 -3.65 -26.80 -9.57
CA GLN A 1 -3.37 -25.55 -8.85
C GLN A 1 -4.64 -24.72 -8.82
N ASN A 2 -5.00 -24.28 -7.66
CA ASN A 2 -6.31 -23.75 -7.40
C ASN A 2 -6.40 -22.31 -7.94
N LYS A 3 -7.24 -22.10 -8.96
CA LYS A 3 -7.61 -20.75 -9.45
C LYS A 3 -8.18 -19.84 -8.37
N LYS A 4 -8.32 -20.37 -7.16
CA LYS A 4 -8.86 -19.71 -5.97
C LYS A 4 -7.88 -18.74 -5.31
N SER A 5 -6.59 -18.83 -5.59
CA SER A 5 -5.55 -18.05 -4.91
C SER A 5 -5.36 -16.63 -5.47
N ILE A 6 -5.84 -16.36 -6.67
CA ILE A 6 -5.61 -15.06 -7.33
C ILE A 6 -6.31 -13.89 -6.63
N LEU A 7 -7.40 -14.16 -5.92
CA LEU A 7 -8.17 -13.15 -5.17
C LEU A 7 -7.64 -12.90 -3.75
N ALA A 8 -6.74 -13.77 -3.26
CA ALA A 8 -6.24 -13.72 -1.89
C ALA A 8 -4.72 -13.57 -1.83
N ALA A 9 -4.07 -13.24 -2.94
CA ALA A 9 -2.65 -13.55 -3.13
C ALA A 9 -1.69 -12.39 -2.82
N CYS A 10 -2.15 -11.22 -2.41
CA CYS A 10 -1.29 -10.05 -2.42
C CYS A 10 -0.62 -9.71 -1.10
N GLU A 11 -1.19 -10.16 -0.01
CA GLU A 11 -0.73 -9.82 1.33
C GLU A 11 -0.15 -11.06 2.03
N ASP A 12 -0.01 -11.01 3.34
CA ASP A 12 0.47 -12.16 4.10
C ASP A 12 -0.47 -13.37 3.94
N PRO A 13 0.01 -14.50 3.44
CA PRO A 13 -0.78 -15.73 3.32
C PRO A 13 -1.40 -16.21 4.63
N LYS A 14 -0.86 -15.81 5.79
CA LYS A 14 -1.37 -16.15 7.11
C LYS A 14 -2.66 -15.41 7.47
N THR A 15 -2.91 -14.28 6.83
CA THR A 15 -4.11 -13.46 7.07
C THR A 15 -5.26 -13.77 6.12
N ILE A 16 -5.15 -14.82 5.30
CA ILE A 16 -6.20 -15.23 4.37
C ILE A 16 -7.43 -15.71 5.15
N ALA A 17 -8.53 -14.95 5.05
CA ALA A 17 -9.84 -15.37 5.52
C ALA A 17 -10.43 -16.41 4.56
N THR A 18 -11.18 -17.36 5.09
CA THR A 18 -11.76 -18.44 4.31
C THR A 18 -13.25 -18.62 4.58
N TYR A 19 -13.95 -19.10 3.56
CA TYR A 19 -15.37 -19.45 3.62
C TYR A 19 -15.55 -20.92 3.27
N ASN A 20 -16.30 -21.65 4.11
CA ASN A 20 -16.66 -23.04 3.86
C ASN A 20 -18.03 -23.09 3.20
N TYR A 21 -18.10 -23.58 1.97
CA TYR A 21 -19.32 -23.85 1.25
C TYR A 21 -19.38 -25.31 0.81
N GLU A 22 -20.38 -26.03 1.31
CA GLU A 22 -20.62 -27.45 1.00
C GLU A 22 -19.37 -28.35 1.19
N GLY A 23 -18.60 -28.10 2.26
CA GLY A 23 -17.37 -28.83 2.56
C GLY A 23 -16.16 -28.43 1.73
N GLN A 24 -16.29 -27.44 0.86
CA GLN A 24 -15.17 -26.84 0.16
C GLN A 24 -14.76 -25.53 0.79
N ILE A 25 -13.45 -25.36 1.05
CA ILE A 25 -12.88 -24.14 1.62
C ILE A 25 -12.47 -23.23 0.48
N TRP A 26 -12.97 -22.00 0.49
CA TRP A 26 -12.66 -20.94 -0.46
C TRP A 26 -11.97 -19.80 0.25
N PRO A 27 -10.88 -19.24 -0.30
CA PRO A 27 -10.33 -17.99 0.20
C PRO A 27 -11.29 -16.84 -0.12
N LEU A 28 -11.41 -15.92 0.84
CA LEU A 28 -12.06 -14.64 0.60
C LEU A 28 -11.04 -13.64 0.04
N PRO A 29 -11.48 -12.65 -0.76
CA PRO A 29 -10.57 -11.69 -1.37
C PRO A 29 -9.94 -10.77 -0.33
N GLN A 30 -8.63 -10.48 -0.51
CA GLN A 30 -7.93 -9.44 0.23
C GLN A 30 -7.83 -8.15 -0.58
N THR A 31 -7.86 -8.26 -1.91
CA THR A 31 -7.69 -7.15 -2.85
C THR A 31 -8.33 -7.47 -4.20
N GLY A 32 -8.70 -6.42 -4.94
CA GLY A 32 -9.09 -6.49 -6.36
C GLY A 32 -7.93 -6.20 -7.31
N GLN A 33 -6.75 -5.86 -6.81
CA GLN A 33 -5.61 -5.36 -7.57
C GLN A 33 -5.20 -6.28 -8.73
N MET A 34 -5.11 -7.60 -8.49
CA MET A 34 -4.75 -8.56 -9.53
C MET A 34 -5.73 -8.60 -10.72
N TRP A 35 -7.01 -8.27 -10.46
CA TRP A 35 -8.00 -8.14 -11.52
C TRP A 35 -7.84 -6.84 -12.29
N LEU A 36 -7.54 -5.74 -11.61
CA LEU A 36 -7.28 -4.46 -12.24
C LEU A 36 -6.05 -4.53 -13.14
N GLU A 37 -4.96 -5.14 -12.65
CA GLU A 37 -3.76 -5.40 -13.44
C GLU A 37 -4.06 -6.26 -14.68
N HIS A 38 -4.81 -7.35 -14.51
CA HIS A 38 -5.21 -8.21 -15.62
C HIS A 38 -6.01 -7.44 -16.68
N TYR A 39 -7.01 -6.65 -16.27
CA TYR A 39 -7.78 -5.83 -17.20
C TYR A 39 -6.92 -4.77 -17.90
N LEU A 40 -5.99 -4.15 -17.19
CA LEU A 40 -5.09 -3.16 -17.78
C LEU A 40 -4.15 -3.79 -18.84
N LEU A 41 -3.73 -5.04 -18.63
CA LEU A 41 -2.95 -5.79 -19.61
C LEU A 41 -3.78 -6.22 -20.83
N GLU A 42 -5.07 -6.56 -20.65
CA GLU A 42 -5.98 -6.92 -21.75
C GLU A 42 -6.46 -5.71 -22.55
N HIS A 43 -6.47 -4.51 -21.94
CA HIS A 43 -6.93 -3.26 -22.53
C HIS A 43 -5.82 -2.21 -22.59
N PRO A 44 -4.81 -2.43 -23.45
CA PRO A 44 -3.67 -1.53 -23.51
C PRO A 44 -3.99 -0.13 -24.06
N GLU A 45 -5.18 0.10 -24.59
CA GLU A 45 -5.69 1.42 -24.98
C GLU A 45 -6.11 2.28 -23.79
N GLU A 46 -6.51 1.67 -22.65
CA GLU A 46 -6.94 2.37 -21.45
C GLU A 46 -5.76 2.87 -20.61
N ASN A 47 -5.94 3.96 -19.89
CA ASN A 47 -4.90 4.52 -19.02
C ASN A 47 -4.87 3.90 -17.62
N GLY A 48 -5.97 3.35 -17.18
CA GLY A 48 -6.09 2.70 -15.88
C GLY A 48 -7.49 2.20 -15.60
N PHE A 49 -7.61 1.45 -14.52
CA PHE A 49 -8.87 0.93 -13.99
C PHE A 49 -8.92 1.15 -12.49
N PHE A 50 -10.11 1.22 -11.95
CA PHE A 50 -10.33 1.24 -10.50
C PHE A 50 -11.50 0.35 -10.10
N CYS A 51 -11.52 -0.05 -8.85
CA CYS A 51 -12.67 -0.71 -8.26
C CYS A 51 -12.85 -0.31 -6.80
N VAL A 52 -14.04 -0.60 -6.27
CA VAL A 52 -14.28 -0.65 -4.83
C VAL A 52 -14.60 -2.08 -4.49
N SER A 53 -13.74 -2.73 -3.73
CA SER A 53 -13.89 -4.11 -3.32
C SER A 53 -14.02 -4.22 -1.80
N THR A 54 -14.37 -5.40 -1.31
CA THR A 54 -14.32 -5.68 0.13
C THR A 54 -13.10 -6.52 0.42
N SER A 55 -12.21 -6.02 1.26
CA SER A 55 -11.08 -6.76 1.79
C SER A 55 -11.48 -7.59 3.00
N TYR A 56 -11.02 -8.85 3.04
CA TYR A 56 -11.20 -9.77 4.16
C TYR A 56 -9.83 -10.17 4.68
N ARG A 57 -9.48 -9.72 5.88
CA ARG A 57 -8.18 -10.02 6.51
C ARG A 57 -8.38 -10.73 7.84
N ASN A 58 -7.83 -11.92 7.93
CA ASN A 58 -7.89 -12.70 9.17
C ASN A 58 -6.67 -12.39 10.05
N GLU A 59 -6.55 -11.10 10.43
CA GLU A 59 -5.50 -10.63 11.32
C GLU A 59 -5.54 -11.40 12.65
N PRO A 60 -4.44 -12.03 13.07
CA PRO A 60 -4.41 -12.77 14.33
C PRO A 60 -4.53 -11.84 15.55
N ASP A 61 -3.83 -10.70 15.52
CA ASP A 61 -3.74 -9.76 16.63
C ASP A 61 -4.08 -8.33 16.14
N PRO A 62 -5.36 -8.05 15.80
CA PRO A 62 -5.73 -6.73 15.27
C PRO A 62 -5.64 -5.64 16.35
N VAL A 63 -5.01 -4.53 16.00
CA VAL A 63 -4.96 -3.34 16.86
C VAL A 63 -6.28 -2.59 16.74
N PRO A 64 -7.06 -2.40 17.84
CA PRO A 64 -8.32 -1.69 17.79
C PRO A 64 -8.16 -0.24 17.28
N GLY A 65 -9.02 0.14 16.33
CA GLY A 65 -8.98 1.47 15.71
C GLY A 65 -7.93 1.63 14.60
N ARG A 66 -7.13 0.60 14.33
CA ARG A 66 -6.13 0.58 13.25
C ARG A 66 -6.36 -0.58 12.28
N HIS A 67 -6.70 -1.77 12.78
CA HIS A 67 -6.88 -2.96 11.95
C HIS A 67 -8.34 -3.42 11.97
N ASP A 68 -9.03 -3.21 10.86
CA ASP A 68 -10.32 -3.81 10.60
C ASP A 68 -10.14 -5.13 9.83
N ARG A 69 -10.95 -6.14 10.15
CA ARG A 69 -10.89 -7.45 9.47
C ARG A 69 -11.71 -7.51 8.19
N ILE A 70 -12.68 -6.62 8.05
CA ILE A 70 -13.54 -6.51 6.87
C ILE A 70 -13.77 -5.03 6.62
N PHE A 71 -13.33 -4.55 5.46
CA PHE A 71 -13.45 -3.14 5.11
C PHE A 71 -13.57 -2.94 3.61
N PRO A 72 -14.24 -1.86 3.15
CA PRO A 72 -14.22 -1.48 1.75
C PRO A 72 -12.84 -0.93 1.40
N MET A 73 -12.34 -1.28 0.22
CA MET A 73 -11.08 -0.80 -0.30
C MET A 73 -11.31 -0.19 -1.67
N PHE A 74 -10.89 1.06 -1.85
CA PHE A 74 -10.78 1.68 -3.17
C PHE A 74 -9.40 1.35 -3.71
N GLU A 75 -9.36 0.76 -4.90
CA GLU A 75 -8.13 0.30 -5.53
C GLU A 75 -8.07 0.79 -6.96
N PHE A 76 -6.87 1.08 -7.44
CA PHE A 76 -6.66 1.46 -8.83
C PHE A 76 -5.34 0.90 -9.36
N GLU A 77 -5.32 0.66 -10.66
CA GLU A 77 -4.13 0.34 -11.45
C GLU A 77 -4.05 1.31 -12.62
N LEU A 78 -2.88 1.87 -12.86
CA LEU A 78 -2.65 2.82 -13.94
C LEU A 78 -1.32 2.55 -14.64
N LYS A 79 -1.23 3.01 -15.89
CA LYS A 79 0.03 3.00 -16.64
C LYS A 79 0.95 4.10 -16.13
N GLY A 80 2.23 3.77 -16.05
CA GLY A 80 3.25 4.74 -15.69
C GLY A 80 4.25 4.19 -14.68
N GLY A 81 4.86 5.09 -13.95
CA GLY A 81 5.82 4.82 -12.90
C GLY A 81 5.51 5.62 -11.64
N MET A 82 6.55 5.89 -10.86
CA MET A 82 6.43 6.61 -9.59
C MET A 82 5.84 8.03 -9.75
N ASP A 83 6.15 8.71 -10.83
CA ASP A 83 5.65 10.07 -11.06
C ASP A 83 4.16 10.10 -11.33
N GLU A 84 3.64 9.14 -12.13
CA GLU A 84 2.22 8.99 -12.41
C GLU A 84 1.46 8.54 -11.15
N LEU A 85 2.03 7.62 -10.38
CA LEU A 85 1.46 7.17 -9.11
C LEU A 85 1.35 8.34 -8.13
N ARG A 86 2.45 9.04 -7.86
CA ARG A 86 2.47 10.21 -6.97
C ARG A 86 1.48 11.30 -7.40
N LYS A 87 1.37 11.51 -8.72
CA LYS A 87 0.39 12.46 -9.26
C LYS A 87 -1.04 12.02 -8.97
N MET A 88 -1.37 10.76 -9.23
CA MET A 88 -2.72 10.21 -8.99
C MET A 88 -3.09 10.25 -7.52
N GLU A 89 -2.20 9.83 -6.63
CA GLU A 89 -2.40 9.89 -5.17
C GLU A 89 -2.57 11.33 -4.70
N GLY A 90 -1.74 12.26 -5.20
CA GLY A 90 -1.86 13.68 -4.89
C GLY A 90 -3.19 14.28 -5.34
N GLU A 91 -3.67 13.95 -6.53
CA GLU A 91 -4.97 14.40 -7.04
C GLU A 91 -6.13 13.80 -6.22
N LEU A 92 -6.01 12.56 -5.79
CA LEU A 92 -6.99 11.91 -4.90
C LEU A 92 -7.04 12.61 -3.54
N LEU A 93 -5.89 12.94 -2.96
CA LEU A 93 -5.81 13.65 -1.68
C LEU A 93 -6.39 15.07 -1.79
N ASP A 94 -6.12 15.78 -2.88
CA ASP A 94 -6.75 17.08 -3.15
C ASP A 94 -8.28 16.95 -3.23
N TYR A 95 -8.79 15.93 -3.91
CA TYR A 95 -10.22 15.65 -4.01
C TYR A 95 -10.85 15.34 -2.64
N LEU A 96 -10.10 14.65 -1.76
CA LEU A 96 -10.52 14.36 -0.39
C LEU A 96 -10.42 15.57 0.55
N GLY A 97 -9.83 16.69 0.08
CA GLY A 97 -9.78 17.95 0.81
C GLY A 97 -8.52 18.13 1.68
N PHE A 98 -7.48 17.35 1.44
CA PHE A 98 -6.19 17.57 2.11
C PHE A 98 -5.44 18.74 1.46
N GLU A 99 -4.80 19.55 2.29
CA GLU A 99 -4.07 20.73 1.85
C GLU A 99 -2.60 20.41 1.56
N ARG A 100 -2.12 20.94 0.44
CA ARG A 100 -0.69 20.91 0.08
C ARG A 100 0.07 21.99 0.84
N LYS A 101 1.39 21.85 0.93
CA LYS A 101 2.29 22.90 1.38
C LYS A 101 2.20 24.14 0.47
N GLU A 102 2.79 25.24 0.90
CA GLU A 102 2.89 26.50 0.12
C GLU A 102 3.57 26.30 -1.24
N ASP A 103 4.48 25.34 -1.37
CA ASP A 103 5.16 24.97 -2.62
C ASP A 103 4.32 24.09 -3.56
N GLY A 104 3.10 23.74 -3.17
CA GLY A 104 2.18 22.90 -3.93
C GLY A 104 2.44 21.40 -3.81
N THR A 105 3.31 20.97 -2.88
CA THR A 105 3.63 19.55 -2.66
C THR A 105 3.00 19.02 -1.35
N PHE A 106 2.88 17.71 -1.23
CA PHE A 106 2.75 17.05 0.06
C PHE A 106 4.13 16.73 0.65
N PRO A 107 4.28 16.66 2.00
CA PRO A 107 5.52 16.20 2.62
C PRO A 107 5.90 14.82 2.13
N SER A 108 7.19 14.61 1.84
CA SER A 108 7.71 13.31 1.44
C SER A 108 9.16 13.13 1.85
N ASP A 109 9.58 11.90 2.07
CA ASP A 109 10.99 11.53 2.21
C ASP A 109 11.18 10.03 1.93
N ASP A 110 12.43 9.65 1.67
CA ASP A 110 12.83 8.26 1.51
C ASP A 110 12.80 7.50 2.84
N TYR A 111 12.43 6.23 2.79
CA TYR A 111 12.34 5.34 3.95
C TYR A 111 13.61 5.39 4.84
N ASP A 112 14.77 5.26 4.23
CA ASP A 112 16.05 5.27 4.96
C ASP A 112 16.37 6.63 5.61
N ASN A 113 15.94 7.74 5.02
CA ASN A 113 16.11 9.06 5.60
C ASN A 113 15.22 9.24 6.82
N VAL A 114 13.99 8.76 6.76
CA VAL A 114 13.06 8.75 7.89
C VAL A 114 13.64 7.90 9.03
N CYS A 115 14.14 6.68 8.72
CA CYS A 115 14.82 5.83 9.71
C CYS A 115 15.97 6.56 10.40
N LYS A 116 16.86 7.21 9.64
CA LYS A 116 17.98 8.00 10.18
C LYS A 116 17.52 9.15 11.07
N THR A 117 16.48 9.87 10.64
CA THR A 117 15.90 10.99 11.39
C THR A 117 15.35 10.55 12.74
N TYR A 118 14.81 9.34 12.80
CA TYR A 118 14.26 8.75 14.02
C TYR A 118 15.30 7.95 14.83
N GLY A 119 16.56 7.91 14.38
CA GLY A 119 17.66 7.25 15.07
C GLY A 119 17.66 5.72 14.95
N LEU A 120 16.97 5.20 13.92
CA LEU A 120 16.93 3.78 13.60
C LEU A 120 18.16 3.35 12.80
N ASN A 121 18.56 2.11 12.95
CA ASN A 121 19.60 1.50 12.14
C ASN A 121 19.00 1.05 10.80
N ILE A 122 19.38 1.71 9.72
CA ILE A 122 18.90 1.44 8.36
C ILE A 122 19.20 0.03 7.81
N GLU A 123 20.06 -0.73 8.48
CA GLU A 123 20.39 -2.09 8.05
C GLU A 123 19.53 -3.15 8.75
N THR A 124 19.00 -2.84 9.92
CA THR A 124 18.35 -3.83 10.80
C THR A 124 16.96 -3.47 11.28
N ASP A 125 16.67 -2.17 11.42
CA ASP A 125 15.42 -1.71 12.02
C ASP A 125 14.40 -1.36 10.96
N GLU A 126 13.13 -1.51 11.30
CA GLU A 126 12.01 -1.13 10.45
C GLU A 126 11.16 -0.04 11.12
N LEU A 127 10.41 0.69 10.31
CA LEU A 127 9.42 1.62 10.82
C LEU A 127 8.23 0.82 11.36
N GLU A 128 7.85 1.16 12.58
CA GLU A 128 6.74 0.56 13.30
C GLU A 128 5.59 1.58 13.42
N ASN A 129 4.43 1.14 13.86
CA ASN A 129 3.25 1.99 14.04
C ASN A 129 3.52 3.31 14.80
N GLU A 130 4.39 3.27 15.82
CA GLU A 130 4.77 4.47 16.58
C GLU A 130 5.56 5.50 15.77
N HIS A 131 6.32 5.03 14.79
CA HIS A 131 7.08 5.91 13.89
C HIS A 131 6.16 6.57 12.87
N GLU A 132 5.14 5.86 12.37
CA GLU A 132 4.11 6.44 11.50
C GLU A 132 3.27 7.48 12.24
N GLU A 133 2.86 7.19 13.48
CA GLU A 133 2.18 8.19 14.34
C GLU A 133 3.03 9.45 14.54
N ARG A 134 4.34 9.26 14.64
CA ARG A 134 5.29 10.38 14.77
C ARG A 134 5.39 11.18 13.47
N LEU A 135 5.41 10.51 12.30
CA LEU A 135 5.33 11.19 10.99
C LEU A 135 4.10 12.09 10.91
N GLY A 136 2.94 11.61 11.33
CA GLY A 136 1.72 12.41 11.38
C GLY A 136 1.83 13.63 12.30
N LYS A 137 2.51 13.51 13.43
CA LYS A 137 2.75 14.63 14.36
C LYS A 137 3.75 15.65 13.84
N ASP A 138 4.82 15.17 13.21
CA ASP A 138 5.95 15.99 12.74
C ASP A 138 5.64 16.70 11.41
N HIS A 139 4.84 16.08 10.53
CA HIS A 139 4.62 16.56 9.16
C HIS A 139 3.17 16.90 8.81
N GLY A 140 2.20 16.58 9.68
CA GLY A 140 0.79 16.87 9.46
C GLY A 140 -0.02 15.67 8.97
N ALA A 141 -1.17 15.96 8.34
CA ALA A 141 -2.15 14.94 8.00
C ALA A 141 -1.70 13.96 6.93
N ILE A 142 -0.80 14.36 6.04
CA ILE A 142 -0.34 13.56 4.91
C ILE A 142 1.19 13.55 4.86
N PHE A 143 1.76 12.36 4.66
CA PHE A 143 3.18 12.17 4.39
C PHE A 143 3.38 11.04 3.39
N PHE A 144 4.17 11.27 2.34
CA PHE A 144 4.56 10.26 1.35
C PHE A 144 5.88 9.62 1.79
N LEU A 145 5.84 8.35 2.16
CA LEU A 145 7.01 7.53 2.49
C LEU A 145 7.40 6.73 1.26
N GLU A 146 8.63 6.90 0.78
CA GLU A 146 9.03 6.43 -0.53
C GLU A 146 10.28 5.55 -0.51
N ASN A 147 10.51 4.80 -1.59
CA ASN A 147 11.74 4.06 -1.84
C ASN A 147 12.08 3.06 -0.71
N PHE A 148 11.28 2.01 -0.61
CA PHE A 148 11.41 1.01 0.45
C PHE A 148 12.58 0.06 0.20
N PRO A 149 13.46 -0.18 1.19
CA PRO A 149 14.55 -1.15 1.06
C PRO A 149 14.02 -2.58 0.98
N GLU A 150 14.72 -3.45 0.24
CA GLU A 150 14.30 -4.86 0.06
C GLU A 150 14.13 -5.62 1.38
N ARG A 151 14.83 -5.22 2.44
CA ARG A 151 14.70 -5.84 3.78
C ARG A 151 13.31 -5.70 4.39
N THR A 152 12.53 -4.69 4.01
CA THR A 152 11.13 -4.51 4.45
C THR A 152 10.16 -5.39 3.69
N SER A 153 10.66 -6.34 2.92
CA SER A 153 9.87 -7.33 2.17
C SER A 153 8.77 -6.74 1.28
N PRO A 154 9.08 -5.72 0.45
CA PRO A 154 8.13 -5.25 -0.54
C PRO A 154 7.74 -6.40 -1.46
N PHE A 155 6.62 -6.25 -2.19
CA PHE A 155 6.19 -7.32 -3.10
C PHE A 155 7.29 -7.71 -4.09
N TRP A 156 7.48 -9.00 -4.28
CA TRP A 156 8.53 -9.58 -5.13
C TRP A 156 8.52 -9.09 -6.59
N ASN A 157 7.38 -8.62 -7.08
CA ASN A 157 7.17 -8.09 -8.43
C ASN A 157 7.34 -6.57 -8.52
N MET A 158 7.62 -5.88 -7.42
CA MET A 158 7.89 -4.44 -7.46
C MET A 158 9.15 -4.14 -8.24
N ARG A 159 9.09 -3.09 -9.04
CA ARG A 159 10.25 -2.59 -9.77
C ARG A 159 11.28 -2.04 -8.78
N LEU A 160 12.53 -2.48 -8.92
CA LEU A 160 13.62 -1.92 -8.15
C LEU A 160 13.95 -0.51 -8.62
N HIS A 161 14.26 0.35 -7.66
CA HIS A 161 14.90 1.64 -7.89
C HIS A 161 16.29 1.44 -8.56
N ASP A 162 16.84 2.47 -9.17
CA ASP A 162 18.14 2.43 -9.85
C ASP A 162 19.29 1.97 -8.93
N SER A 163 19.18 2.17 -7.62
CA SER A 163 20.11 1.63 -6.61
C SER A 163 20.16 0.09 -6.55
N LYS A 164 19.11 -0.59 -7.05
CA LYS A 164 18.90 -2.05 -6.96
C LYS A 164 18.83 -2.63 -5.54
N THR A 165 18.68 -1.79 -4.54
CA THR A 165 18.56 -2.16 -3.12
C THR A 165 17.25 -1.70 -2.51
N HIS A 166 16.48 -0.92 -3.27
CA HIS A 166 15.19 -0.37 -2.88
C HIS A 166 14.16 -0.63 -3.97
N SER A 167 12.92 -0.79 -3.57
CA SER A 167 11.78 -0.91 -4.46
C SER A 167 11.12 0.45 -4.68
N ASN A 168 10.62 0.66 -5.88
CA ASN A 168 9.75 1.79 -6.21
C ASN A 168 8.39 1.57 -5.53
N LYS A 169 8.30 1.96 -4.27
CA LYS A 169 7.10 1.89 -3.44
C LYS A 169 6.84 3.26 -2.81
N ILE A 170 5.56 3.63 -2.74
CA ILE A 170 5.07 4.79 -1.98
C ILE A 170 4.00 4.26 -1.02
N ASP A 171 4.10 4.67 0.24
CA ASP A 171 3.01 4.55 1.21
C ASP A 171 2.57 5.96 1.62
N VAL A 172 1.27 6.21 1.56
CA VAL A 172 0.69 7.48 1.98
C VAL A 172 0.24 7.35 3.44
N ILE A 173 1.04 7.93 4.32
CA ILE A 173 0.72 7.95 5.75
C ILE A 173 -0.31 9.04 6.02
N MET A 174 -1.54 8.65 6.37
CA MET A 174 -2.65 9.55 6.65
C MET A 174 -2.91 9.64 8.15
N HIS A 175 -2.73 10.84 8.73
CA HIS A 175 -2.87 11.05 10.18
C HIS A 175 -2.04 10.08 11.05
N GLY A 176 -0.88 9.65 10.55
CA GLY A 176 0.01 8.72 11.23
C GLY A 176 -0.36 7.24 11.08
N MET A 177 -1.11 6.90 10.04
CA MET A 177 -1.43 5.51 9.64
C MET A 177 -1.27 5.33 8.13
N GLU A 178 -0.73 4.19 7.73
CA GLU A 178 -0.76 3.71 6.34
C GLU A 178 -2.20 3.33 5.94
#